data_02a3cb7b5ac3de1eec53cb6ded7627d1
#
_entry.id   02a3cb7b5ac3de1eec53cb6ded7627d1
#
_cell.length_a   1.000
_cell.length_b   1.000
_cell.length_c   1.000
_cell.angle_alpha   90.00
_cell.angle_beta   90.00
_cell.angle_gamma   90.00
#
_symmetry.space_group_name_H-M   'P 1'
#
loop_
_entity.id
_entity.type
_entity.pdbx_description
1 polymer ?
#
loop_
_entity_poly.entity_id
_entity_poly.type
_entity_poly.pdbx_seq_one_letter_code
_entity_poly.pdbx_strand_id
1 'polypeptide(L)'
;MVVTVLTEDYAGYDSPLFGSHGISLLLEICGSNYQKNILFDVSQSSDSILHNMEILGISPKAVDLIFLSHCHYDHTGGLLGMVKAIQKEDLPIVGHPTLFRPHYVLEPHIRHIGIPKESCPEKLGKLSRLVLIGTSFSLMPGVISTGEVKREVPFERTATLETFTEEHGKLIPDGLQDDLSLAIKMETKGIVVVTGCSHAGIVNIVQQAIRLTGEKKVHAVIGGLHLIDADEDRIHKTAKALMDLDVESLYVGHCSGLKGEAALLQLFKNRLCKLYSGMRIDL
;
A
#
# COMPACT_ATOMS: atom_id res chain seq x y z
N MET A 1 7.88 12.02 -11.01
CA MET A 1 7.38 11.52 -9.70
C MET A 1 8.55 10.94 -8.92
N VAL A 2 8.58 11.19 -7.60
CA VAL A 2 9.56 10.57 -6.72
C VAL A 2 8.83 9.78 -5.63
N VAL A 3 9.32 8.60 -5.29
CA VAL A 3 8.84 7.81 -4.15
C VAL A 3 9.96 7.66 -3.14
N THR A 4 9.71 8.06 -1.90
CA THR A 4 10.61 7.81 -0.78
C THR A 4 9.98 6.77 0.14
N VAL A 5 10.66 5.67 0.38
CA VAL A 5 10.25 4.65 1.36
C VAL A 5 10.57 5.18 2.75
N LEU A 6 9.55 5.65 3.47
CA LEU A 6 9.75 6.19 4.82
C LEU A 6 10.04 5.07 5.82
N THR A 7 9.33 3.93 5.68
CA THR A 7 9.62 2.72 6.45
C THR A 7 9.13 1.47 5.73
N GLU A 8 9.81 0.37 5.95
CA GLU A 8 9.56 -0.98 5.45
C GLU A 8 10.16 -1.97 6.44
N ASP A 9 9.84 -3.27 6.37
CA ASP A 9 10.36 -4.29 7.30
C ASP A 9 11.89 -4.35 7.32
N TYR A 10 12.55 -3.96 6.24
CA TYR A 10 14.00 -3.96 6.10
C TYR A 10 14.58 -2.54 6.14
N ALA A 11 15.43 -2.29 7.14
CA ALA A 11 16.07 -0.97 7.32
C ALA A 11 17.16 -0.64 6.28
N GLY A 12 17.59 -1.62 5.50
CA GLY A 12 18.78 -1.48 4.65
C GLY A 12 20.08 -1.92 5.36
N TYR A 13 21.16 -2.03 4.58
CA TYR A 13 22.47 -2.36 5.12
C TYR A 13 23.18 -1.07 5.58
N ASP A 14 23.75 -1.11 6.79
CA ASP A 14 24.51 0.00 7.39
C ASP A 14 23.74 1.34 7.36
N SER A 15 22.49 1.29 7.79
CA SER A 15 21.55 2.43 7.73
C SER A 15 21.21 2.93 9.14
N PRO A 16 21.18 4.25 9.39
CA PRO A 16 20.68 4.81 10.64
C PRO A 16 19.15 4.80 10.74
N LEU A 17 18.46 4.38 9.67
CA LEU A 17 17.02 4.35 9.60
C LEU A 17 16.43 3.11 10.29
N PHE A 18 15.20 3.22 10.76
CA PHE A 18 14.48 2.10 11.34
C PHE A 18 13.69 1.33 10.30
N GLY A 19 13.77 -0.01 10.35
CA GLY A 19 12.76 -0.89 9.77
C GLY A 19 11.59 -1.03 10.73
N SER A 20 10.39 -1.21 10.20
CA SER A 20 9.18 -1.42 10.99
C SER A 20 8.21 -2.27 10.19
N HIS A 21 7.53 -3.20 10.87
CA HIS A 21 6.54 -4.04 10.19
C HIS A 21 5.48 -3.18 9.51
N GLY A 22 5.24 -3.46 8.21
CA GLY A 22 4.38 -2.66 7.35
C GLY A 22 5.15 -1.78 6.38
N ILE A 23 4.43 -0.89 5.72
CA ILE A 23 4.99 0.01 4.73
C ILE A 23 4.48 1.44 4.93
N SER A 24 5.33 2.42 4.62
CA SER A 24 4.92 3.81 4.47
C SER A 24 5.75 4.46 3.37
N LEU A 25 5.07 5.02 2.37
CA LEU A 25 5.69 5.64 1.19
C LEU A 25 5.28 7.10 1.10
N LEU A 26 6.23 7.99 0.87
CA LEU A 26 5.97 9.37 0.48
C LEU A 26 6.03 9.48 -1.04
N LEU A 27 4.91 9.79 -1.67
CA LEU A 27 4.79 9.98 -3.11
C LEU A 27 4.80 11.48 -3.41
N GLU A 28 5.88 11.98 -4.01
CA GLU A 28 6.01 13.37 -4.47
C GLU A 28 5.58 13.44 -5.93
N ILE A 29 4.37 13.94 -6.17
CA ILE A 29 3.76 13.98 -7.50
C ILE A 29 3.78 15.41 -8.01
N CYS A 30 4.46 15.62 -9.13
CA CYS A 30 4.53 16.91 -9.81
C CYS A 30 3.77 16.83 -11.13
N GLY A 31 2.78 17.69 -11.31
CA GLY A 31 2.16 17.98 -12.58
C GLY A 31 2.63 19.34 -13.11
N SER A 32 2.13 19.77 -14.26
CA SER A 32 2.52 21.04 -14.88
C SER A 32 2.27 22.27 -14.00
N ASN A 33 1.23 22.24 -13.16
CA ASN A 33 0.80 23.38 -12.33
C ASN A 33 0.56 23.02 -10.86
N TYR A 34 0.98 21.83 -10.41
CA TYR A 34 0.81 21.43 -9.01
C TYR A 34 1.93 20.48 -8.57
N GLN A 35 2.21 20.52 -7.28
CA GLN A 35 3.00 19.51 -6.57
C GLN A 35 2.18 19.04 -5.38
N LYS A 36 2.09 17.73 -5.16
CA LYS A 36 1.40 17.12 -4.05
C LYS A 36 2.19 15.95 -3.48
N ASN A 37 2.19 15.88 -2.17
CA ASN A 37 2.84 14.85 -1.39
C ASN A 37 1.78 13.95 -0.75
N ILE A 38 1.68 12.71 -1.22
CA ILE A 38 0.78 11.69 -0.69
C ILE A 38 1.56 10.80 0.26
N LEU A 39 1.12 10.70 1.50
CA LEU A 39 1.59 9.66 2.41
C LEU A 39 0.74 8.41 2.18
N PHE A 40 1.30 7.41 1.53
CA PHE A 40 0.67 6.13 1.25
C PHE A 40 1.01 5.17 2.37
N ASP A 41 0.01 4.72 3.12
CA ASP A 41 0.10 3.94 4.36
C ASP A 41 0.99 4.56 5.45
N VAL A 42 0.81 4.12 6.66
CA VAL A 42 1.47 4.71 7.84
C VAL A 42 2.07 3.67 8.77
N SER A 43 2.46 2.50 8.23
CA SER A 43 3.11 1.42 8.97
C SER A 43 2.39 1.05 10.28
N GLN A 44 3.00 0.20 11.11
CA GLN A 44 2.46 -0.14 12.43
C GLN A 44 2.69 0.95 13.49
N SER A 45 3.62 1.89 13.27
CA SER A 45 3.94 2.96 14.24
C SER A 45 4.38 4.25 13.54
N SER A 46 3.88 5.37 14.05
CA SER A 46 4.36 6.70 13.64
C SER A 46 5.81 6.97 14.06
N ASP A 47 6.30 6.33 15.10
CA ASP A 47 7.62 6.62 15.67
C ASP A 47 8.74 6.29 14.69
N SER A 48 8.66 5.13 14.01
CA SER A 48 9.62 4.77 12.97
C SER A 48 9.57 5.71 11.78
N ILE A 49 8.37 6.11 11.35
CA ILE A 49 8.19 7.06 10.24
C ILE A 49 8.78 8.42 10.59
N LEU A 50 8.46 8.96 11.76
CA LEU A 50 8.92 10.29 12.19
C LEU A 50 10.43 10.32 12.41
N HIS A 51 11.02 9.26 13.00
CA HIS A 51 12.46 9.10 13.13
C HIS A 51 13.14 9.12 11.75
N ASN A 52 12.61 8.33 10.81
CA ASN A 52 13.18 8.25 9.47
C ASN A 52 13.01 9.57 8.70
N MET A 53 11.85 10.22 8.82
CA MET A 53 11.63 11.54 8.21
C MET A 53 12.62 12.58 8.74
N GLU A 54 12.92 12.58 10.04
CA GLU A 54 13.91 13.47 10.65
C GLU A 54 15.30 13.27 10.04
N ILE A 55 15.77 12.03 9.97
CA ILE A 55 17.09 11.68 9.39
C ILE A 55 17.14 12.04 7.90
N LEU A 56 16.04 11.81 7.16
CA LEU A 56 15.95 12.13 5.74
C LEU A 56 15.74 13.62 5.46
N GLY A 57 15.57 14.45 6.49
CA GLY A 57 15.31 15.89 6.34
C GLY A 57 13.94 16.20 5.77
N ILE A 58 12.96 15.29 5.94
CA ILE A 58 11.59 15.43 5.43
C ILE A 58 10.68 15.93 6.55
N SER A 59 10.02 17.09 6.34
CA SER A 59 9.05 17.60 7.30
C SER A 59 7.71 16.87 7.20
N PRO A 60 7.12 16.35 8.29
CA PRO A 60 5.75 15.82 8.27
C PRO A 60 4.72 16.82 7.72
N LYS A 61 4.94 18.11 7.91
CA LYS A 61 4.06 19.17 7.38
C LYS A 61 4.06 19.26 5.86
N ALA A 62 5.00 18.62 5.18
CA ALA A 62 5.00 18.53 3.71
C ALA A 62 3.90 17.63 3.16
N VAL A 63 3.36 16.69 3.95
CA VAL A 63 2.29 15.77 3.54
C VAL A 63 1.00 16.54 3.26
N ASP A 64 0.39 16.34 2.09
CA ASP A 64 -0.85 16.99 1.68
C ASP A 64 -2.10 16.12 1.89
N LEU A 65 -1.96 14.81 1.84
CA LEU A 65 -3.02 13.86 2.17
C LEU A 65 -2.41 12.52 2.61
N ILE A 66 -3.18 11.73 3.36
CA ILE A 66 -2.88 10.34 3.69
C ILE A 66 -3.80 9.45 2.85
N PHE A 67 -3.24 8.44 2.19
CA PHE A 67 -3.98 7.39 1.50
C PHE A 67 -3.71 6.06 2.21
N LEU A 68 -4.78 5.39 2.63
CA LEU A 68 -4.71 4.10 3.32
C LEU A 68 -5.17 2.99 2.37
N SER A 69 -4.32 2.02 2.16
CA SER A 69 -4.58 0.89 1.26
C SER A 69 -5.67 -0.01 1.84
N HIS A 70 -5.54 -0.43 3.09
CA HIS A 70 -6.48 -1.32 3.76
C HIS A 70 -6.39 -1.22 5.29
N CYS A 71 -7.22 -1.98 6.02
CA CYS A 71 -7.42 -1.83 7.45
C CYS A 71 -6.33 -2.39 8.36
N HIS A 72 -5.39 -3.22 7.89
CA HIS A 72 -4.42 -3.89 8.76
C HIS A 72 -3.56 -2.89 9.55
N TYR A 73 -3.24 -3.28 10.81
CA TYR A 73 -2.52 -2.40 11.75
C TYR A 73 -1.12 -2.00 11.27
N ASP A 74 -0.48 -2.83 10.47
CA ASP A 74 0.83 -2.59 9.88
C ASP A 74 0.80 -1.62 8.68
N HIS A 75 -0.39 -1.15 8.29
CA HIS A 75 -0.64 -0.07 7.32
C HIS A 75 -1.31 1.14 7.95
N THR A 76 -1.92 0.99 9.13
CA THR A 76 -2.77 2.01 9.76
C THR A 76 -2.33 2.39 11.17
N GLY A 77 -1.38 1.66 11.76
CA GLY A 77 -0.99 1.80 13.16
C GLY A 77 -0.44 3.17 13.52
N GLY A 78 0.33 3.77 12.62
CA GLY A 78 0.89 5.12 12.80
C GLY A 78 -0.09 6.27 12.57
N LEU A 79 -1.36 6.01 12.18
CA LEU A 79 -2.27 7.03 11.63
C LEU A 79 -2.49 8.22 12.57
N LEU A 80 -2.90 7.99 13.82
CA LEU A 80 -3.15 9.09 14.75
C LEU A 80 -1.89 9.91 15.06
N GLY A 81 -0.72 9.24 15.16
CA GLY A 81 0.56 9.90 15.38
C GLY A 81 0.96 10.76 14.18
N MET A 82 0.80 10.26 12.96
CA MET A 82 1.09 11.03 11.75
C MET A 82 0.15 12.22 11.58
N VAL A 83 -1.15 12.08 11.80
CA VAL A 83 -2.10 13.19 11.76
C VAL A 83 -1.69 14.30 12.73
N LYS A 84 -1.28 13.95 13.94
CA LYS A 84 -0.80 14.92 14.95
C LYS A 84 0.51 15.59 14.54
N ALA A 85 1.41 14.89 13.87
CA ALA A 85 2.70 15.43 13.42
C ALA A 85 2.56 16.32 12.18
N ILE A 86 1.66 16.00 11.27
CA ILE A 86 1.38 16.77 10.05
C ILE A 86 0.77 18.15 10.38
N GLN A 87 -0.11 18.23 11.38
CA GLN A 87 -0.70 19.47 11.88
C GLN A 87 -1.38 20.35 10.80
N LYS A 88 -2.03 19.75 9.82
CA LYS A 88 -2.83 20.46 8.82
C LYS A 88 -4.31 20.38 9.19
N GLU A 89 -4.99 21.54 9.22
CA GLU A 89 -6.44 21.59 9.29
C GLU A 89 -7.03 20.88 8.06
N ASP A 90 -8.12 20.16 8.25
CA ASP A 90 -8.82 19.42 7.18
C ASP A 90 -7.92 18.46 6.35
N LEU A 91 -6.82 17.93 6.94
CA LEU A 91 -5.97 16.95 6.27
C LEU A 91 -6.82 15.81 5.70
N PRO A 92 -6.87 15.58 4.38
CA PRO A 92 -7.63 14.47 3.84
C PRO A 92 -6.99 13.13 4.22
N ILE A 93 -7.80 12.22 4.74
CA ILE A 93 -7.46 10.80 4.93
C ILE A 93 -8.38 10.01 4.00
N VAL A 94 -7.80 9.45 2.96
CA VAL A 94 -8.50 8.69 1.94
C VAL A 94 -8.40 7.20 2.27
N GLY A 95 -9.53 6.50 2.20
CA GLY A 95 -9.58 5.06 2.44
C GLY A 95 -10.92 4.45 2.02
N HIS A 96 -11.08 3.17 2.26
CA HIS A 96 -12.31 2.46 1.97
C HIS A 96 -13.38 2.70 3.05
N PRO A 97 -14.70 2.66 2.75
CA PRO A 97 -15.77 2.80 3.74
C PRO A 97 -15.72 1.77 4.89
N THR A 98 -15.21 0.58 4.63
CA THR A 98 -15.07 -0.49 5.64
C THR A 98 -13.74 -0.47 6.41
N LEU A 99 -12.91 0.55 6.21
CA LEU A 99 -11.58 0.66 6.83
C LEU A 99 -11.59 0.46 8.36
N PHE A 100 -12.64 0.94 9.03
CA PHE A 100 -12.76 0.93 10.49
C PHE A 100 -13.51 -0.28 11.05
N ARG A 101 -13.82 -1.26 10.22
CA ARG A 101 -14.48 -2.48 10.70
C ARG A 101 -13.57 -3.27 11.62
N PRO A 102 -14.10 -4.01 12.62
CA PRO A 102 -13.32 -4.97 13.37
C PRO A 102 -12.71 -6.02 12.44
N HIS A 103 -11.45 -6.35 12.64
CA HIS A 103 -10.75 -7.31 11.80
C HIS A 103 -9.88 -8.24 12.65
N TYR A 104 -10.05 -9.56 12.48
CA TYR A 104 -9.48 -10.56 13.37
C TYR A 104 -8.81 -11.69 12.62
N VAL A 105 -7.79 -12.30 13.25
CA VAL A 105 -7.33 -13.66 13.00
C VAL A 105 -7.68 -14.50 14.22
N LEU A 106 -7.94 -15.81 14.03
CA LEU A 106 -8.30 -16.72 15.11
C LEU A 106 -7.13 -17.62 15.52
N GLU A 107 -6.21 -17.88 14.63
CA GLU A 107 -5.05 -18.73 14.88
C GLU A 107 -3.76 -17.91 15.11
N PRO A 108 -2.85 -18.32 16.00
CA PRO A 108 -2.97 -19.41 16.99
C PRO A 108 -3.86 -19.02 18.20
N HIS A 109 -4.33 -17.78 18.26
CA HIS A 109 -5.31 -17.24 19.22
C HIS A 109 -5.97 -16.01 18.61
N ILE A 110 -7.16 -15.70 19.08
CA ILE A 110 -7.90 -14.53 18.59
C ILE A 110 -7.10 -13.23 18.80
N ARG A 111 -6.88 -12.49 17.74
CA ARG A 111 -6.21 -11.18 17.75
C ARG A 111 -6.95 -10.21 16.82
N HIS A 112 -7.11 -8.98 17.29
CA HIS A 112 -7.50 -7.88 16.42
C HIS A 112 -6.27 -7.44 15.59
N ILE A 113 -6.42 -7.40 14.28
CA ILE A 113 -5.37 -7.02 13.32
C ILE A 113 -5.77 -5.83 12.43
N GLY A 114 -6.93 -5.24 12.69
CA GLY A 114 -7.40 -4.04 12.00
C GLY A 114 -6.82 -2.76 12.57
N ILE A 115 -7.38 -1.64 12.12
CA ILE A 115 -6.97 -0.29 12.55
C ILE A 115 -7.03 -0.14 14.08
N PRO A 116 -6.01 0.43 14.74
CA PRO A 116 -6.00 0.59 16.18
C PRO A 116 -7.15 1.46 16.69
N LYS A 117 -7.71 1.12 17.86
CA LYS A 117 -8.83 1.85 18.49
C LYS A 117 -8.54 3.33 18.74
N GLU A 118 -7.27 3.68 18.89
CA GLU A 118 -6.81 5.06 19.05
C GLU A 118 -7.09 5.91 17.81
N SER A 119 -7.15 5.28 16.64
CA SER A 119 -7.43 5.88 15.33
C SER A 119 -8.90 5.75 14.94
N CYS A 120 -9.84 5.81 15.90
CA CYS A 120 -11.28 5.74 15.61
C CYS A 120 -11.77 6.97 14.84
N PRO A 121 -12.85 6.82 14.03
CA PRO A 121 -13.39 7.91 13.20
C PRO A 121 -13.73 9.18 13.97
N GLU A 122 -14.24 9.05 15.22
CA GLU A 122 -14.63 10.19 16.07
C GLU A 122 -13.43 11.05 16.49
N LYS A 123 -12.26 10.43 16.70
CA LYS A 123 -11.03 11.16 17.03
C LYS A 123 -10.41 11.76 15.77
N LEU A 124 -10.32 10.98 14.71
CA LEU A 124 -9.74 11.43 13.45
C LEU A 124 -10.56 12.56 12.84
N GLY A 125 -11.89 12.48 12.85
CA GLY A 125 -12.78 13.52 12.31
C GLY A 125 -12.70 14.88 13.01
N LYS A 126 -12.07 14.95 14.20
CA LYS A 126 -11.77 16.22 14.89
C LYS A 126 -10.44 16.85 14.44
N LEU A 127 -9.56 16.09 13.81
CA LEU A 127 -8.20 16.49 13.46
C LEU A 127 -7.95 16.48 11.95
N SER A 128 -8.85 15.88 11.17
CA SER A 128 -8.66 15.60 9.76
C SER A 128 -10.01 15.41 9.07
N ARG A 129 -10.00 15.28 7.75
CA ARG A 129 -11.18 14.99 6.94
C ARG A 129 -11.14 13.57 6.40
N LEU A 130 -12.04 12.70 6.86
CA LEU A 130 -12.18 11.35 6.32
C LEU A 130 -12.88 11.39 4.95
N VAL A 131 -12.28 10.79 3.94
CA VAL A 131 -12.78 10.64 2.57
C VAL A 131 -12.84 9.14 2.27
N LEU A 132 -13.98 8.52 2.54
CA LEU A 132 -14.14 7.06 2.46
C LEU A 132 -14.92 6.69 1.19
N ILE A 133 -14.22 6.11 0.20
CA ILE A 133 -14.78 5.82 -1.13
C ILE A 133 -14.35 4.41 -1.56
N GLY A 134 -15.33 3.53 -1.81
CA GLY A 134 -15.08 2.14 -2.27
C GLY A 134 -14.97 2.00 -3.78
N THR A 135 -15.46 2.97 -4.56
CA THR A 135 -15.35 2.93 -6.02
C THR A 135 -14.08 3.63 -6.51
N SER A 136 -13.65 3.32 -7.73
CA SER A 136 -12.53 4.03 -8.36
C SER A 136 -12.85 5.52 -8.54
N PHE A 137 -11.89 6.38 -8.23
CA PHE A 137 -12.02 7.83 -8.41
C PHE A 137 -10.66 8.50 -8.61
N SER A 138 -10.67 9.66 -9.22
CA SER A 138 -9.45 10.47 -9.41
C SER A 138 -9.19 11.30 -8.17
N LEU A 139 -8.03 11.10 -7.53
CA LEU A 139 -7.57 11.94 -6.42
C LEU A 139 -7.13 13.31 -6.92
N MET A 140 -6.45 13.31 -8.06
CA MET A 140 -5.95 14.48 -8.77
C MET A 140 -5.64 14.10 -10.23
N PRO A 141 -5.35 15.04 -11.13
CA PRO A 141 -5.02 14.71 -12.51
C PRO A 141 -3.92 13.63 -12.60
N GLY A 142 -4.21 12.53 -13.29
CA GLY A 142 -3.27 11.42 -13.48
C GLY A 142 -3.12 10.46 -12.28
N VAL A 143 -3.76 10.69 -11.14
CA VAL A 143 -3.71 9.80 -9.96
C VAL A 143 -5.10 9.26 -9.65
N ILE A 144 -5.26 7.96 -9.76
CA ILE A 144 -6.55 7.26 -9.64
C ILE A 144 -6.46 6.21 -8.52
N SER A 145 -7.40 6.24 -7.57
CA SER A 145 -7.64 5.11 -6.67
C SER A 145 -8.33 3.99 -7.44
N THR A 146 -7.86 2.76 -7.29
CA THR A 146 -8.46 1.59 -7.93
C THR A 146 -9.91 1.35 -7.50
N GLY A 147 -10.29 1.81 -6.29
CA GLY A 147 -11.49 1.31 -5.64
C GLY A 147 -11.37 -0.19 -5.35
N GLU A 148 -12.49 -0.83 -5.03
CA GLU A 148 -12.57 -2.27 -4.86
C GLU A 148 -12.10 -3.00 -6.11
N VAL A 149 -11.14 -3.92 -5.95
CA VAL A 149 -10.52 -4.64 -7.07
C VAL A 149 -11.27 -5.95 -7.33
N LYS A 150 -11.69 -6.14 -8.58
CA LYS A 150 -12.31 -7.40 -9.01
C LYS A 150 -11.30 -8.54 -9.02
N ARG A 151 -11.60 -9.61 -8.30
CA ARG A 151 -10.74 -10.81 -8.21
C ARG A 151 -11.08 -11.81 -9.33
N GLU A 152 -10.60 -11.53 -10.52
CA GLU A 152 -10.89 -12.32 -11.72
C GLU A 152 -9.83 -13.42 -11.97
N VAL A 153 -8.59 -13.23 -11.50
CA VAL A 153 -7.47 -14.16 -11.68
C VAL A 153 -7.62 -15.36 -10.72
N PRO A 154 -7.81 -16.59 -11.25
CA PRO A 154 -8.18 -17.74 -10.41
C PRO A 154 -7.14 -18.11 -9.34
N PHE A 155 -5.83 -18.02 -9.65
CA PHE A 155 -4.76 -18.39 -8.73
C PHE A 155 -4.49 -17.33 -7.65
N GLU A 156 -5.10 -16.14 -7.75
CA GLU A 156 -5.02 -15.09 -6.73
C GLU A 156 -6.23 -15.08 -5.76
N ARG A 157 -7.21 -15.96 -5.96
CA ARG A 157 -8.43 -16.01 -5.13
C ARG A 157 -8.24 -16.67 -3.78
N THR A 158 -7.19 -17.43 -3.60
CA THR A 158 -6.90 -18.13 -2.34
C THR A 158 -6.28 -17.16 -1.34
N ALA A 159 -7.08 -16.70 -0.38
CA ALA A 159 -6.54 -16.08 0.83
C ALA A 159 -5.75 -17.16 1.59
N THR A 160 -4.49 -16.85 1.89
CA THR A 160 -3.62 -17.76 2.65
C THR A 160 -3.86 -17.65 4.14
N LEU A 161 -4.30 -16.48 4.62
CA LEU A 161 -4.68 -16.24 6.00
C LEU A 161 -6.21 -16.06 6.08
N GLU A 162 -6.88 -16.92 6.84
CA GLU A 162 -8.30 -16.73 7.14
C GLU A 162 -8.47 -15.57 8.10
N THR A 163 -9.11 -14.51 7.61
CA THR A 163 -9.43 -13.30 8.37
C THR A 163 -10.93 -13.18 8.54
N PHE A 164 -11.35 -12.54 9.63
CA PHE A 164 -12.73 -12.45 10.04
C PHE A 164 -13.09 -11.01 10.42
N THR A 165 -14.33 -10.65 10.15
CA THR A 165 -14.95 -9.44 10.68
C THR A 165 -16.18 -9.78 11.52
N GLU A 166 -16.73 -8.79 12.22
CA GLU A 166 -17.95 -8.95 13.01
C GLU A 166 -19.12 -8.29 12.28
N GLU A 167 -20.19 -9.07 12.06
CA GLU A 167 -21.47 -8.56 11.60
C GLU A 167 -22.61 -9.12 12.46
N HIS A 168 -23.43 -8.25 13.02
CA HIS A 168 -24.60 -8.61 13.84
C HIS A 168 -24.27 -9.58 15.00
N GLY A 169 -23.11 -9.38 15.65
CA GLY A 169 -22.65 -10.21 16.78
C GLY A 169 -22.07 -11.57 16.36
N LYS A 170 -21.77 -11.78 15.08
CA LYS A 170 -21.16 -13.02 14.57
C LYS A 170 -19.87 -12.72 13.84
N LEU A 171 -18.90 -13.60 14.00
CA LEU A 171 -17.70 -13.60 13.17
C LEU A 171 -18.03 -14.23 11.82
N ILE A 172 -17.72 -13.49 10.75
CA ILE A 172 -17.84 -13.95 9.37
C ILE A 172 -16.50 -13.79 8.65
N PRO A 173 -16.20 -14.61 7.64
CA PRO A 173 -14.98 -14.42 6.84
C PRO A 173 -14.91 -13.00 6.23
N ASP A 174 -13.76 -12.37 6.32
CA ASP A 174 -13.51 -11.05 5.73
C ASP A 174 -12.73 -11.20 4.42
N GLY A 175 -13.34 -10.76 3.33
CA GLY A 175 -12.75 -10.81 1.99
C GLY A 175 -11.77 -9.67 1.70
N LEU A 176 -11.46 -8.77 2.66
CA LEU A 176 -10.58 -7.61 2.46
C LEU A 176 -10.93 -6.82 1.19
N GLN A 177 -12.18 -6.35 1.11
CA GLN A 177 -12.65 -5.55 -0.03
C GLN A 177 -12.04 -4.15 -0.04
N ASP A 178 -11.49 -3.73 1.10
CA ASP A 178 -10.85 -2.44 1.30
C ASP A 178 -9.43 -2.33 0.73
N ASP A 179 -8.92 -3.36 0.07
CA ASP A 179 -7.58 -3.37 -0.53
C ASP A 179 -7.50 -2.45 -1.76
N LEU A 180 -7.22 -1.16 -1.48
CA LEU A 180 -7.09 -0.09 -2.47
C LEU A 180 -5.63 0.08 -2.91
N SER A 181 -5.46 0.46 -4.17
CA SER A 181 -4.15 0.81 -4.75
C SER A 181 -4.25 2.13 -5.51
N LEU A 182 -3.11 2.73 -5.84
CA LEU A 182 -3.04 3.90 -6.71
C LEU A 182 -2.50 3.51 -8.09
N ALA A 183 -3.20 3.94 -9.14
CA ALA A 183 -2.72 3.95 -10.51
C ALA A 183 -2.31 5.37 -10.88
N ILE A 184 -1.03 5.60 -11.17
CA ILE A 184 -0.46 6.91 -11.45
C ILE A 184 -0.01 6.96 -12.90
N LYS A 185 -0.65 7.81 -13.69
CA LYS A 185 -0.34 7.98 -15.11
C LYS A 185 0.86 8.92 -15.28
N MET A 186 1.92 8.40 -15.90
CA MET A 186 3.10 9.16 -16.26
C MET A 186 2.98 9.65 -17.71
N GLU A 187 3.40 10.88 -18.00
CA GLU A 187 3.19 11.49 -19.32
C GLU A 187 3.74 10.65 -20.48
N THR A 188 4.91 10.04 -20.32
CA THR A 188 5.60 9.33 -21.42
C THR A 188 5.99 7.88 -21.08
N LYS A 189 5.85 7.47 -19.81
CA LYS A 189 6.38 6.18 -19.34
C LYS A 189 5.33 5.08 -19.14
N GLY A 190 4.05 5.42 -19.18
CA GLY A 190 2.94 4.51 -18.89
C GLY A 190 2.37 4.73 -17.49
N ILE A 191 2.04 3.67 -16.76
CA ILE A 191 1.50 3.78 -15.40
C ILE A 191 2.46 3.25 -14.35
N VAL A 192 2.40 3.85 -13.17
CA VAL A 192 2.98 3.32 -11.94
C VAL A 192 1.84 2.84 -11.05
N VAL A 193 1.92 1.61 -10.54
CA VAL A 193 0.98 1.04 -9.59
C VAL A 193 1.62 1.03 -8.22
N VAL A 194 0.98 1.68 -7.23
CA VAL A 194 1.42 1.67 -5.84
C VAL A 194 0.38 0.91 -5.01
N THR A 195 0.82 -0.08 -4.28
CA THR A 195 -0.02 -0.99 -3.50
C THR A 195 0.50 -1.15 -2.07
N GLY A 196 -0.38 -1.50 -1.12
CA GLY A 196 0.00 -1.91 0.23
C GLY A 196 0.46 -3.36 0.26
N CYS A 197 -0.48 -4.28 0.49
CA CYS A 197 -0.24 -5.73 0.52
C CYS A 197 -0.69 -6.50 -0.73
N SER A 198 -1.57 -5.95 -1.54
CA SER A 198 -2.16 -6.66 -2.69
C SER A 198 -3.00 -7.89 -2.30
N HIS A 199 -3.84 -7.77 -1.27
CA HIS A 199 -4.77 -8.84 -0.86
C HIS A 199 -5.80 -9.21 -1.94
N ALA A 200 -6.12 -8.27 -2.83
CA ALA A 200 -6.97 -8.52 -4.00
C ALA A 200 -6.24 -9.31 -5.11
N GLY A 201 -4.93 -9.50 -4.96
CA GLY A 201 -4.05 -10.07 -5.96
C GLY A 201 -3.39 -9.01 -6.84
N ILE A 202 -2.06 -9.04 -6.92
CA ILE A 202 -1.30 -8.02 -7.66
C ILE A 202 -1.63 -8.01 -9.16
N VAL A 203 -1.89 -9.18 -9.75
CA VAL A 203 -2.26 -9.27 -11.18
C VAL A 203 -3.64 -8.66 -11.41
N ASN A 204 -4.61 -8.91 -10.51
CA ASN A 204 -5.92 -8.26 -10.54
C ASN A 204 -5.80 -6.73 -10.41
N ILE A 205 -4.94 -6.25 -9.49
CA ILE A 205 -4.70 -4.80 -9.28
C ILE A 205 -4.12 -4.15 -10.52
N VAL A 206 -3.07 -4.74 -11.12
CA VAL A 206 -2.44 -4.23 -12.34
C VAL A 206 -3.43 -4.21 -13.52
N GLN A 207 -4.20 -5.28 -13.71
CA GLN A 207 -5.24 -5.32 -14.74
C GLN A 207 -6.30 -4.24 -14.53
N GLN A 208 -6.70 -3.98 -13.28
CA GLN A 208 -7.64 -2.91 -12.97
C GLN A 208 -7.04 -1.53 -13.25
N ALA A 209 -5.78 -1.30 -12.88
CA ALA A 209 -5.07 -0.06 -13.17
C ALA A 209 -5.00 0.22 -14.68
N ILE A 210 -4.70 -0.79 -15.50
CA ILE A 210 -4.73 -0.71 -16.97
C ILE A 210 -6.13 -0.33 -17.47
N ARG A 211 -7.18 -0.98 -16.94
CA ARG A 211 -8.58 -0.67 -17.34
C ARG A 211 -8.98 0.77 -17.00
N LEU A 212 -8.63 1.24 -15.82
CA LEU A 212 -9.01 2.56 -15.34
C LEU A 212 -8.27 3.69 -16.06
N THR A 213 -7.01 3.47 -16.40
CA THR A 213 -6.18 4.50 -17.05
C THR A 213 -6.27 4.47 -18.57
N GLY A 214 -6.68 3.33 -19.15
CA GLY A 214 -6.61 3.06 -20.59
C GLY A 214 -5.16 2.88 -21.10
N GLU A 215 -4.17 2.90 -20.21
CA GLU A 215 -2.75 2.81 -20.53
C GLU A 215 -2.27 1.37 -20.33
N LYS A 216 -1.70 0.77 -21.36
CA LYS A 216 -1.27 -0.64 -21.34
C LYS A 216 0.14 -0.84 -20.78
N LYS A 217 1.00 0.17 -20.94
CA LYS A 217 2.38 0.09 -20.46
C LYS A 217 2.43 0.28 -18.95
N VAL A 218 3.00 -0.69 -18.23
CA VAL A 218 3.19 -0.64 -16.78
C VAL A 218 4.67 -0.38 -16.50
N HIS A 219 5.00 0.87 -16.17
CA HIS A 219 6.37 1.29 -15.91
C HIS A 219 6.94 0.71 -14.61
N ALA A 220 6.12 0.73 -13.54
CA ALA A 220 6.55 0.17 -12.26
C ALA A 220 5.37 -0.34 -11.44
N VAL A 221 5.64 -1.35 -10.61
CA VAL A 221 4.81 -1.77 -9.48
C VAL A 221 5.61 -1.59 -8.20
N ILE A 222 5.04 -0.93 -7.19
CA ILE A 222 5.72 -0.59 -5.93
C ILE A 222 4.84 -1.02 -4.76
N GLY A 223 5.38 -1.85 -3.85
CA GLY A 223 4.70 -2.29 -2.62
C GLY A 223 4.84 -3.77 -2.33
N GLY A 224 3.95 -4.28 -1.46
CA GLY A 224 3.86 -5.69 -1.10
C GLY A 224 2.98 -6.49 -2.07
N LEU A 225 3.36 -7.72 -2.36
CA LEU A 225 2.65 -8.60 -3.30
C LEU A 225 1.93 -9.78 -2.63
N HIS A 226 1.92 -9.82 -1.32
CA HIS A 226 1.31 -10.87 -0.48
C HIS A 226 1.62 -12.32 -0.95
N LEU A 227 2.91 -12.58 -1.15
CA LEU A 227 3.41 -13.90 -1.57
C LEU A 227 4.08 -14.66 -0.42
N ILE A 228 4.14 -14.08 0.78
CA ILE A 228 4.84 -14.65 1.94
C ILE A 228 4.31 -16.04 2.32
N ASP A 229 2.99 -16.25 2.23
CA ASP A 229 2.31 -17.51 2.53
C ASP A 229 1.85 -18.26 1.28
N ALA A 230 2.23 -17.77 0.09
CA ALA A 230 1.85 -18.40 -1.17
C ALA A 230 2.66 -19.69 -1.43
N ASP A 231 2.02 -20.67 -2.03
CA ASP A 231 2.72 -21.83 -2.55
C ASP A 231 3.56 -21.50 -3.80
N GLU A 232 4.44 -22.40 -4.18
CA GLU A 232 5.35 -22.22 -5.31
C GLU A 232 4.60 -22.01 -6.64
N ASP A 233 3.46 -22.69 -6.81
CA ASP A 233 2.65 -22.59 -8.03
C ASP A 233 2.06 -21.18 -8.17
N ARG A 234 1.48 -20.62 -7.10
CA ARG A 234 0.98 -19.25 -7.08
C ARG A 234 2.09 -18.24 -7.30
N ILE A 235 3.24 -18.38 -6.62
CA ILE A 235 4.40 -17.51 -6.80
C ILE A 235 4.85 -17.48 -8.26
N HIS A 236 5.01 -18.65 -8.87
CA HIS A 236 5.42 -18.76 -10.27
C HIS A 236 4.40 -18.18 -11.25
N LYS A 237 3.11 -18.44 -11.05
CA LYS A 237 2.03 -17.90 -11.88
C LYS A 237 1.96 -16.38 -11.78
N THR A 238 2.10 -15.83 -10.57
CA THR A 238 2.12 -14.37 -10.36
C THR A 238 3.30 -13.73 -11.09
N ALA A 239 4.51 -14.27 -10.90
CA ALA A 239 5.71 -13.74 -11.54
C ALA A 239 5.60 -13.77 -13.08
N LYS A 240 5.09 -14.88 -13.64
CA LYS A 240 4.85 -15.00 -15.08
C LYS A 240 3.79 -14.03 -15.58
N ALA A 241 2.67 -13.91 -14.88
CA ALA A 241 1.59 -13.00 -15.27
C ALA A 241 2.03 -11.53 -15.28
N LEU A 242 2.86 -11.10 -14.32
CA LEU A 242 3.44 -9.75 -14.32
C LEU A 242 4.39 -9.54 -15.51
N MET A 243 5.14 -10.56 -15.91
CA MET A 243 5.95 -10.50 -17.14
C MET A 243 5.08 -10.42 -18.39
N ASP A 244 4.00 -11.21 -18.46
CA ASP A 244 3.06 -11.23 -19.60
C ASP A 244 2.26 -9.91 -19.72
N LEU A 245 2.10 -9.18 -18.62
CA LEU A 245 1.54 -7.81 -18.57
C LEU A 245 2.57 -6.72 -18.91
N ASP A 246 3.78 -7.11 -19.30
CA ASP A 246 4.89 -6.21 -19.66
C ASP A 246 5.21 -5.18 -18.56
N VAL A 247 5.19 -5.62 -17.29
CA VAL A 247 5.65 -4.80 -16.17
C VAL A 247 7.15 -4.56 -16.32
N GLU A 248 7.55 -3.29 -16.45
CA GLU A 248 8.93 -2.92 -16.72
C GLU A 248 9.82 -3.08 -15.49
N SER A 249 9.36 -2.62 -14.31
CA SER A 249 10.12 -2.66 -13.07
C SER A 249 9.27 -3.04 -11.86
N LEU A 250 9.87 -3.76 -10.90
CA LEU A 250 9.28 -4.13 -9.62
C LEU A 250 10.10 -3.57 -8.47
N TYR A 251 9.46 -2.86 -7.57
CA TYR A 251 10.00 -2.42 -6.28
C TYR A 251 9.18 -3.09 -5.18
N VAL A 252 9.68 -4.19 -4.64
CA VAL A 252 8.90 -5.07 -3.77
C VAL A 252 9.54 -5.29 -2.41
N GLY A 253 8.72 -5.55 -1.41
CA GLY A 253 9.15 -5.81 -0.06
C GLY A 253 8.00 -6.31 0.81
N HIS A 254 8.12 -6.12 2.12
CA HIS A 254 7.11 -6.39 3.11
C HIS A 254 6.51 -7.80 2.98
N CYS A 255 5.21 -7.92 2.72
CA CYS A 255 4.49 -9.18 2.58
C CYS A 255 4.80 -9.97 1.29
N SER A 256 5.70 -9.49 0.43
CA SER A 256 6.19 -10.29 -0.72
C SER A 256 6.97 -11.53 -0.27
N GLY A 257 7.70 -11.41 0.85
CA GLY A 257 8.44 -12.50 1.47
C GLY A 257 9.63 -13.02 0.63
N LEU A 258 10.57 -13.66 1.29
CA LEU A 258 11.82 -14.11 0.67
C LEU A 258 11.63 -15.02 -0.55
N LYS A 259 10.70 -15.98 -0.47
CA LYS A 259 10.43 -16.91 -1.58
C LYS A 259 9.84 -16.18 -2.80
N GLY A 260 8.89 -15.28 -2.55
CA GLY A 260 8.29 -14.45 -3.61
C GLY A 260 9.33 -13.55 -4.27
N GLU A 261 10.14 -12.84 -3.48
CA GLU A 261 11.22 -11.98 -3.97
C GLU A 261 12.25 -12.77 -4.79
N ALA A 262 12.66 -13.95 -4.33
CA ALA A 262 13.63 -14.79 -5.04
C ALA A 262 13.10 -15.28 -6.40
N ALA A 263 11.83 -15.71 -6.47
CA ALA A 263 11.23 -16.13 -7.72
C ALA A 263 11.06 -14.97 -8.71
N LEU A 264 10.62 -13.81 -8.24
CA LEU A 264 10.53 -12.60 -9.03
C LEU A 264 11.92 -12.17 -9.55
N LEU A 265 12.96 -12.25 -8.72
CA LEU A 265 14.33 -11.89 -9.11
C LEU A 265 14.86 -12.78 -10.26
N GLN A 266 14.51 -14.08 -10.30
CA GLN A 266 14.89 -14.97 -11.39
C GLN A 266 14.35 -14.50 -12.75
N LEU A 267 13.11 -13.98 -12.80
CA LEU A 267 12.46 -13.53 -14.02
C LEU A 267 12.75 -12.07 -14.37
N PHE A 268 12.67 -11.18 -13.38
CA PHE A 268 12.84 -9.75 -13.58
C PHE A 268 14.31 -9.31 -13.57
N LYS A 269 15.20 -10.08 -12.94
CA LYS A 269 16.66 -9.80 -12.87
C LYS A 269 16.94 -8.40 -12.32
N ASN A 270 17.63 -7.57 -13.08
CA ASN A 270 17.96 -6.17 -12.73
C ASN A 270 16.76 -5.21 -12.76
N ARG A 271 15.58 -5.68 -13.16
CA ARG A 271 14.32 -4.91 -13.10
C ARG A 271 13.56 -5.07 -11.78
N LEU A 272 14.09 -5.89 -10.86
CA LEU A 272 13.54 -6.03 -9.51
C LEU A 272 14.49 -5.35 -8.51
N CYS A 273 13.90 -4.51 -7.67
CA CYS A 273 14.57 -3.88 -6.54
C CYS A 273 13.85 -4.24 -5.25
N LYS A 274 14.60 -4.72 -4.25
CA LYS A 274 14.08 -4.91 -2.87
C LYS A 274 13.88 -3.55 -2.23
N LEU A 275 12.69 -3.30 -1.67
CA LEU A 275 12.42 -2.11 -0.88
C LEU A 275 13.22 -2.14 0.44
N TYR A 276 13.60 -0.97 0.92
CA TYR A 276 14.20 -0.75 2.24
C TYR A 276 13.92 0.69 2.71
N SER A 277 13.93 0.91 4.02
CA SER A 277 13.72 2.24 4.59
C SER A 277 14.76 3.24 4.09
N GLY A 278 14.31 4.40 3.61
CA GLY A 278 15.14 5.44 3.03
C GLY A 278 15.39 5.31 1.52
N MET A 279 14.94 4.23 0.87
CA MET A 279 15.08 4.10 -0.57
C MET A 279 14.33 5.23 -1.29
N ARG A 280 15.02 5.88 -2.24
CA ARG A 280 14.44 6.89 -3.13
C ARG A 280 14.35 6.34 -4.55
N ILE A 281 13.18 6.42 -5.15
CA ILE A 281 12.87 5.93 -6.49
C ILE A 281 12.46 7.13 -7.35
N ASP A 282 13.27 7.46 -8.34
CA ASP A 282 13.00 8.52 -9.33
C ASP A 282 12.37 7.88 -10.59
N LEU A 283 11.12 8.23 -10.88
CA LEU A 283 10.30 7.63 -11.94
C LEU A 283 9.98 8.60 -13.06
#